data_75fba6f70d9107b7f7ea009148f07dcd
#
_entry.id   75fba6f70d9107b7f7ea009148f07dcd
#
_cell.length_a   1.000
_cell.length_b   1.000
_cell.length_c   1.000
_cell.angle_alpha   90.00
_cell.angle_beta   90.00
_cell.angle_gamma   90.00
#
_symmetry.space_group_name_H-M   'P 1'
#
loop_
_entity.id
_entity.type
_entity.pdbx_description
1 polymer ?
#
loop_
_entity_poly.entity_id
_entity_poly.type
_entity_poly.pdbx_seq_one_letter_code
_entity_poly.pdbx_strand_id
1 'polypeptide(L)'
;MTILIVLAAAAQAYLLGSIDTGILVSNCLYHDDVRNHGSGAAGMTNMLRTFGKKAAALTAAGDVLKGVAAVCIGRWLFSFLPADAAVSPYLGVYMTAILAVIGHSKPIYFGFKGGKGVLVAGGAILAIQPILLPFLTAVFLLCLIPTGMVSLGSITMAAAYPVLTLIYGLLKGFAAGDLAVCVVGALIMGGMVIYMHRANIQRIRAGKEYRFGQKHKKN
;
A
#
# COMPACT_ATOMS: atom_id res chain seq x y z
N MET A 1 -8.97 -9.41 27.66
CA MET A 1 -9.44 -8.26 26.86
C MET A 1 -8.42 -7.83 25.81
N THR A 2 -7.16 -7.59 26.16
CA THR A 2 -6.07 -7.16 25.24
C THR A 2 -5.95 -8.03 23.98
N ILE A 3 -5.87 -9.36 24.12
CA ILE A 3 -5.73 -10.29 22.99
C ILE A 3 -6.91 -10.15 22.01
N LEU A 4 -8.13 -10.02 22.50
CA LEU A 4 -9.34 -9.88 21.67
C LEU A 4 -9.30 -8.56 20.86
N ILE A 5 -8.84 -7.46 21.45
CA ILE A 5 -8.69 -6.17 20.76
C ILE A 5 -7.65 -6.30 19.64
N VAL A 6 -6.50 -6.91 19.91
CA VAL A 6 -5.44 -7.12 18.92
C VAL A 6 -5.93 -8.00 17.77
N LEU A 7 -6.62 -9.11 18.08
CA LEU A 7 -7.18 -10.01 17.06
C LEU A 7 -8.25 -9.32 16.23
N ALA A 8 -9.14 -8.54 16.85
CA ALA A 8 -10.17 -7.77 16.14
C ALA A 8 -9.54 -6.72 15.20
N ALA A 9 -8.53 -5.99 15.70
CA ALA A 9 -7.79 -5.02 14.88
C ALA A 9 -7.04 -5.69 13.72
N ALA A 10 -6.46 -6.85 13.93
CA ALA A 10 -5.80 -7.62 12.89
C ALA A 10 -6.79 -8.13 11.83
N ALA A 11 -7.88 -8.74 12.27
CA ALA A 11 -8.90 -9.29 11.39
C ALA A 11 -9.56 -8.22 10.53
N GLN A 12 -10.01 -7.10 11.13
CA GLN A 12 -10.64 -6.01 10.37
C GLN A 12 -9.69 -5.43 9.32
N ALA A 13 -8.42 -5.23 9.66
CA ALA A 13 -7.46 -4.66 8.72
C ALA A 13 -7.20 -5.58 7.51
N TYR A 14 -7.03 -6.88 7.75
CA TYR A 14 -6.87 -7.86 6.69
C TYR A 14 -8.13 -7.98 5.82
N LEU A 15 -9.32 -8.04 6.43
CA LEU A 15 -10.59 -8.15 5.71
C LEU A 15 -10.88 -6.89 4.89
N LEU A 16 -10.70 -5.69 5.43
CA LEU A 16 -10.80 -4.44 4.68
C LEU A 16 -9.77 -4.38 3.53
N GLY A 17 -8.53 -4.73 3.81
CA GLY A 17 -7.49 -4.83 2.78
C GLY A 17 -7.89 -5.75 1.64
N SER A 18 -8.56 -6.88 1.96
CA SER A 18 -9.00 -7.90 1.01
C SER A 18 -10.13 -7.44 0.08
N ILE A 19 -10.81 -6.33 0.37
CA ILE A 19 -11.73 -5.69 -0.57
C ILE A 19 -10.90 -5.07 -1.71
N ASP A 20 -10.67 -5.84 -2.77
CA ASP A 20 -9.86 -5.36 -3.91
C ASP A 20 -10.71 -4.50 -4.85
N THR A 21 -10.51 -3.19 -4.76
CA THR A 21 -11.31 -2.21 -5.51
C THR A 21 -11.12 -2.35 -7.02
N GLY A 22 -9.91 -2.73 -7.47
CA GLY A 22 -9.65 -2.94 -8.90
C GLY A 22 -10.48 -4.09 -9.46
N ILE A 23 -10.55 -5.22 -8.74
CA ILE A 23 -11.36 -6.38 -9.14
C ILE A 23 -12.85 -6.02 -9.08
N LEU A 24 -13.30 -5.35 -8.02
CA LEU A 24 -14.71 -4.94 -7.90
C LEU A 24 -15.13 -3.99 -9.04
N VAL A 25 -14.33 -2.96 -9.31
CA VAL A 25 -14.62 -1.99 -10.38
C VAL A 25 -14.62 -2.67 -11.75
N SER A 26 -13.64 -3.55 -12.02
CA SER A 26 -13.58 -4.25 -13.31
C SER A 26 -14.76 -5.20 -13.51
N ASN A 27 -15.14 -5.96 -12.49
CA ASN A 27 -16.25 -6.89 -12.59
C ASN A 27 -17.61 -6.16 -12.66
N CYS A 28 -17.84 -5.15 -11.82
CA CYS A 28 -19.14 -4.48 -11.73
C CYS A 28 -19.42 -3.51 -12.88
N LEU A 29 -18.40 -2.78 -13.36
CA LEU A 29 -18.61 -1.74 -14.38
C LEU A 29 -18.21 -2.17 -15.79
N TYR A 30 -17.35 -3.17 -15.93
CA TYR A 30 -16.81 -3.60 -17.22
C TYR A 30 -17.10 -5.07 -17.52
N HIS A 31 -17.73 -5.82 -16.60
CA HIS A 31 -18.06 -7.24 -16.72
C HIS A 31 -16.86 -8.11 -17.10
N ASP A 32 -15.67 -7.75 -16.60
CA ASP A 32 -14.39 -8.42 -16.92
C ASP A 32 -13.45 -8.36 -15.71
N ASP A 33 -12.48 -9.26 -15.66
CA ASP A 33 -11.50 -9.31 -14.59
C ASP A 33 -10.17 -8.69 -15.03
N VAL A 34 -9.79 -7.57 -14.41
CA VAL A 34 -8.53 -6.86 -14.71
C VAL A 34 -7.29 -7.75 -14.63
N ARG A 35 -7.36 -8.83 -13.86
CA ARG A 35 -6.25 -9.78 -13.70
C ARG A 35 -5.96 -10.61 -14.96
N ASN A 36 -6.91 -10.68 -15.89
CA ASN A 36 -6.75 -11.32 -17.20
C ASN A 36 -6.02 -10.41 -18.22
N HIS A 37 -5.73 -9.14 -17.85
CA HIS A 37 -5.19 -8.14 -18.76
C HIS A 37 -3.88 -7.53 -18.27
N GLY A 38 -3.10 -7.03 -19.21
CA GLY A 38 -1.91 -6.22 -18.97
C GLY A 38 -0.88 -6.90 -18.05
N SER A 39 -0.68 -6.35 -16.86
CA SER A 39 0.28 -6.90 -15.88
C SER A 39 -0.28 -8.02 -14.99
N GLY A 40 -1.55 -8.33 -15.10
CA GLY A 40 -2.24 -9.29 -14.24
C GLY A 40 -2.46 -8.82 -12.79
N ALA A 41 -2.12 -7.58 -12.46
CA ALA A 41 -2.28 -7.02 -11.11
C ALA A 41 -3.57 -6.21 -11.01
N ALA A 42 -4.27 -6.30 -9.88
CA ALA A 42 -5.53 -5.60 -9.62
C ALA A 42 -5.31 -4.17 -9.09
N GLY A 43 -4.36 -3.41 -9.65
CA GLY A 43 -4.04 -2.05 -9.18
C GLY A 43 -4.33 -0.97 -10.21
N MET A 44 -4.39 0.29 -9.73
CA MET A 44 -4.72 1.49 -10.51
C MET A 44 -4.02 1.55 -11.88
N THR A 45 -2.72 1.26 -11.94
CA THR A 45 -1.94 1.36 -13.19
C THR A 45 -2.42 0.35 -14.25
N ASN A 46 -2.81 -0.87 -13.85
CA ASN A 46 -3.35 -1.85 -14.77
C ASN A 46 -4.78 -1.48 -15.18
N MET A 47 -5.59 -0.98 -14.24
CA MET A 47 -6.93 -0.46 -14.50
C MET A 47 -6.89 0.70 -15.51
N LEU A 48 -5.92 1.62 -15.38
CA LEU A 48 -5.73 2.73 -16.33
C LEU A 48 -5.44 2.23 -17.75
N ARG A 49 -4.61 1.20 -17.87
CA ARG A 49 -4.23 0.62 -19.17
C ARG A 49 -5.37 -0.13 -19.84
N THR A 50 -6.15 -0.87 -19.06
CA THR A 50 -7.19 -1.77 -19.55
C THR A 50 -8.53 -1.07 -19.75
N PHE A 51 -8.96 -0.32 -18.73
CA PHE A 51 -10.32 0.25 -18.68
C PHE A 51 -10.34 1.79 -18.63
N GLY A 52 -9.18 2.44 -18.64
CA GLY A 52 -9.05 3.88 -18.75
C GLY A 52 -9.17 4.65 -17.42
N LYS A 53 -9.27 5.99 -17.55
CA LYS A 53 -9.09 6.93 -16.43
C LYS A 53 -10.14 6.78 -15.33
N LYS A 54 -11.42 6.54 -15.67
CA LYS A 54 -12.50 6.39 -14.69
C LYS A 54 -12.28 5.18 -13.79
N ALA A 55 -11.95 4.03 -14.40
CA ALA A 55 -11.64 2.80 -13.67
C ALA A 55 -10.41 2.98 -12.74
N ALA A 56 -9.37 3.63 -13.23
CA ALA A 56 -8.17 3.91 -12.45
C ALA A 56 -8.46 4.82 -11.26
N ALA A 57 -9.25 5.89 -11.44
CA ALA A 57 -9.59 6.82 -10.39
C ALA A 57 -10.42 6.16 -9.27
N LEU A 58 -11.42 5.35 -9.63
CA LEU A 58 -12.23 4.60 -8.68
C LEU A 58 -11.38 3.59 -7.89
N THR A 59 -10.50 2.88 -8.58
CA THR A 59 -9.57 1.94 -7.94
C THR A 59 -8.62 2.66 -6.98
N ALA A 60 -8.06 3.79 -7.40
CA ALA A 60 -7.16 4.58 -6.57
C ALA A 60 -7.87 5.09 -5.30
N ALA A 61 -9.06 5.66 -5.45
CA ALA A 61 -9.84 6.17 -4.32
C ALA A 61 -10.17 5.06 -3.32
N GLY A 62 -10.67 3.91 -3.78
CA GLY A 62 -11.02 2.81 -2.89
C GLY A 62 -9.80 2.18 -2.21
N ASP A 63 -8.67 2.04 -2.90
CA ASP A 63 -7.44 1.50 -2.31
C ASP A 63 -6.83 2.44 -1.26
N VAL A 64 -6.86 3.76 -1.49
CA VAL A 64 -6.43 4.75 -0.49
C VAL A 64 -7.37 4.74 0.71
N LEU A 65 -8.69 4.80 0.47
CA LEU A 65 -9.69 4.86 1.54
C LEU A 65 -9.65 3.64 2.44
N LYS A 66 -9.49 2.42 1.90
CA LYS A 66 -9.40 1.22 2.74
C LYS A 66 -8.12 1.20 3.59
N GLY A 67 -7.00 1.74 3.06
CA GLY A 67 -5.76 1.89 3.82
C GLY A 67 -5.92 2.86 4.99
N VAL A 68 -6.55 4.02 4.76
CA VAL A 68 -6.91 4.98 5.81
C VAL A 68 -7.85 4.33 6.84
N ALA A 69 -8.93 3.71 6.38
CA ALA A 69 -9.94 3.10 7.26
C ALA A 69 -9.35 2.01 8.16
N ALA A 70 -8.52 1.12 7.60
CA ALA A 70 -7.87 0.05 8.36
C ALA A 70 -7.04 0.60 9.53
N VAL A 71 -6.26 1.66 9.29
CA VAL A 71 -5.42 2.30 10.32
C VAL A 71 -6.27 3.07 11.33
N CYS A 72 -7.27 3.83 10.89
CA CYS A 72 -8.14 4.60 11.79
C CYS A 72 -8.95 3.69 12.71
N ILE A 73 -9.53 2.60 12.18
CA ILE A 73 -10.26 1.62 13.00
C ILE A 73 -9.29 0.90 13.93
N GLY A 74 -8.09 0.53 13.46
CA GLY A 74 -7.06 -0.05 14.29
C GLY A 74 -6.66 0.84 15.45
N ARG A 75 -6.41 2.13 15.20
CA ARG A 75 -6.13 3.15 16.23
C ARG A 75 -7.25 3.26 17.24
N TRP A 76 -8.49 3.28 16.77
CA TRP A 76 -9.67 3.33 17.63
C TRP A 76 -9.78 2.06 18.49
N LEU A 77 -9.60 0.87 17.95
CA LEU A 77 -9.61 -0.37 18.73
C LEU A 77 -8.49 -0.40 19.77
N PHE A 78 -7.29 0.05 19.42
CA PHE A 78 -6.16 0.11 20.37
C PHE A 78 -6.36 1.15 21.48
N SER A 79 -7.24 2.14 21.33
CA SER A 79 -7.57 3.10 22.39
C SER A 79 -8.34 2.47 23.57
N PHE A 80 -8.88 1.26 23.39
CA PHE A 80 -9.50 0.48 24.49
C PHE A 80 -8.50 -0.39 25.26
N LEU A 81 -7.21 -0.38 24.89
CA LEU A 81 -6.19 -1.06 25.69
C LEU A 81 -5.99 -0.33 27.03
N PRO A 82 -5.74 -1.07 28.13
CA PRO A 82 -5.41 -0.47 29.42
C PRO A 82 -4.19 0.47 29.30
N ALA A 83 -4.22 1.59 30.05
CA ALA A 83 -3.16 2.59 30.00
C ALA A 83 -1.80 2.07 30.51
N ASP A 84 -1.81 1.03 31.34
CA ASP A 84 -0.62 0.31 31.84
C ASP A 84 -0.11 -0.77 30.87
N ALA A 85 -0.84 -1.03 29.78
CA ALA A 85 -0.31 -1.85 28.71
C ALA A 85 0.90 -1.14 28.09
N ALA A 86 2.10 -1.61 28.39
CA ALA A 86 3.37 -1.07 27.89
C ALA A 86 3.54 -1.31 26.37
N VAL A 87 2.57 -0.82 25.58
CA VAL A 87 2.50 -1.02 24.13
C VAL A 87 2.63 0.34 23.45
N SER A 88 3.60 0.47 22.55
CA SER A 88 3.74 1.67 21.75
C SER A 88 2.44 2.00 21.00
N PRO A 89 1.97 3.27 21.02
CA PRO A 89 0.78 3.70 20.29
C PRO A 89 0.91 3.48 18.76
N TYR A 90 2.15 3.37 18.27
CA TYR A 90 2.44 3.11 16.86
C TYR A 90 2.31 1.63 16.47
N LEU A 91 2.39 0.68 17.44
CA LEU A 91 2.34 -0.75 17.13
C LEU A 91 1.02 -1.13 16.44
N GLY A 92 -0.12 -0.67 16.99
CA GLY A 92 -1.45 -0.96 16.44
C GLY A 92 -1.65 -0.41 15.04
N VAL A 93 -1.21 0.82 14.80
CA VAL A 93 -1.38 1.46 13.47
C VAL A 93 -0.49 0.83 12.41
N TYR A 94 0.75 0.45 12.73
CA TYR A 94 1.62 -0.26 11.78
C TYR A 94 1.17 -1.70 11.56
N MET A 95 0.73 -2.40 12.58
CA MET A 95 0.16 -3.75 12.45
C MET A 95 -1.03 -3.75 11.49
N THR A 96 -1.98 -2.83 11.67
CA THR A 96 -3.16 -2.76 10.80
C THR A 96 -2.82 -2.28 9.40
N ALA A 97 -1.87 -1.37 9.22
CA ALA A 97 -1.35 -0.97 7.92
C ALA A 97 -0.75 -2.15 7.15
N ILE A 98 0.12 -2.93 7.80
CA ILE A 98 0.76 -4.12 7.22
C ILE A 98 -0.30 -5.15 6.82
N LEU A 99 -1.27 -5.44 7.69
CA LEU A 99 -2.32 -6.41 7.43
C LEU A 99 -3.28 -5.96 6.32
N ALA A 100 -3.56 -4.66 6.20
CA ALA A 100 -4.32 -4.12 5.07
C ALA A 100 -3.57 -4.29 3.73
N VAL A 101 -2.24 -4.08 3.71
CA VAL A 101 -1.41 -4.33 2.53
C VAL A 101 -1.35 -5.83 2.19
N ILE A 102 -1.26 -6.71 3.20
CA ILE A 102 -1.34 -8.17 3.00
C ILE A 102 -2.70 -8.54 2.41
N GLY A 103 -3.80 -8.03 2.99
CA GLY A 103 -5.15 -8.26 2.49
C GLY A 103 -5.32 -7.86 1.03
N HIS A 104 -4.82 -6.69 0.63
CA HIS A 104 -4.85 -6.26 -0.76
C HIS A 104 -3.99 -7.12 -1.69
N SER A 105 -2.83 -7.58 -1.23
CA SER A 105 -1.95 -8.40 -2.07
C SER A 105 -2.37 -9.87 -2.12
N LYS A 106 -3.02 -10.35 -1.06
CA LYS A 106 -3.52 -11.71 -0.88
C LYS A 106 -4.97 -11.69 -0.38
N PRO A 107 -5.91 -11.18 -1.21
CA PRO A 107 -7.29 -10.98 -0.81
C PRO A 107 -8.04 -12.31 -0.68
N ILE A 108 -8.60 -12.57 0.51
CA ILE A 108 -9.36 -13.80 0.79
C ILE A 108 -10.60 -13.92 -0.11
N TYR A 109 -11.24 -12.80 -0.45
CA TYR A 109 -12.45 -12.78 -1.28
C TYR A 109 -12.19 -13.08 -2.76
N PHE A 110 -10.92 -13.05 -3.21
CA PHE A 110 -10.57 -13.13 -4.64
C PHE A 110 -9.46 -14.17 -4.92
N GLY A 111 -9.44 -15.25 -4.14
CA GLY A 111 -8.53 -16.38 -4.35
C GLY A 111 -7.05 -16.03 -4.11
N PHE A 112 -6.78 -15.10 -3.20
CA PHE A 112 -5.44 -14.66 -2.79
C PHE A 112 -4.57 -14.08 -3.93
N LYS A 113 -5.21 -13.56 -4.98
CA LYS A 113 -4.56 -12.92 -6.14
C LYS A 113 -5.06 -11.47 -6.26
N GLY A 114 -4.29 -10.52 -5.74
CA GLY A 114 -4.64 -9.10 -5.72
C GLY A 114 -3.59 -8.20 -6.35
N GLY A 115 -3.47 -6.97 -5.82
CA GLY A 115 -2.54 -5.95 -6.29
C GLY A 115 -1.20 -5.93 -5.56
N LYS A 116 -0.47 -4.82 -5.66
CA LYS A 116 0.88 -4.64 -5.08
C LYS A 116 0.90 -3.79 -3.82
N GLY A 117 -0.23 -3.23 -3.43
CA GLY A 117 -0.40 -2.52 -2.18
C GLY A 117 0.12 -1.09 -2.12
N VAL A 118 0.58 -0.49 -3.22
CA VAL A 118 1.18 0.87 -3.21
C VAL A 118 0.20 1.92 -2.69
N LEU A 119 -1.02 1.96 -3.22
CA LEU A 119 -2.04 2.93 -2.82
C LEU A 119 -2.63 2.65 -1.44
N VAL A 120 -2.76 1.37 -1.07
CA VAL A 120 -3.17 0.98 0.28
C VAL A 120 -2.11 1.40 1.31
N ALA A 121 -0.83 1.18 1.02
CA ALA A 121 0.27 1.68 1.84
C ALA A 121 0.27 3.22 1.90
N GLY A 122 0.03 3.91 0.77
CA GLY A 122 -0.12 5.36 0.73
C GLY A 122 -1.26 5.86 1.60
N GLY A 123 -2.43 5.21 1.58
CA GLY A 123 -3.56 5.50 2.46
C GLY A 123 -3.23 5.26 3.94
N ALA A 124 -2.53 4.16 4.23
CA ALA A 124 -2.06 3.89 5.58
C ALA A 124 -1.07 4.96 6.08
N ILE A 125 -0.11 5.36 5.25
CA ILE A 125 0.85 6.44 5.56
C ILE A 125 0.13 7.76 5.78
N LEU A 126 -0.91 8.07 4.99
CA LEU A 126 -1.76 9.25 5.18
C LEU A 126 -2.39 9.28 6.58
N ALA A 127 -2.81 8.13 7.09
CA ALA A 127 -3.40 8.03 8.42
C ALA A 127 -2.35 7.99 9.56
N ILE A 128 -1.13 7.51 9.31
CA ILE A 128 -0.05 7.38 10.32
C ILE A 128 0.76 8.67 10.41
N GLN A 129 1.33 9.09 9.27
CA GLN A 129 2.31 10.18 9.16
C GLN A 129 2.10 10.95 7.85
N PRO A 130 1.02 11.75 7.74
CA PRO A 130 0.63 12.43 6.50
C PRO A 130 1.73 13.34 5.93
N ILE A 131 2.56 13.90 6.80
CA ILE A 131 3.68 14.78 6.42
C ILE A 131 4.71 14.09 5.52
N LEU A 132 4.82 12.76 5.54
CA LEU A 132 5.77 12.04 4.70
C LEU A 132 5.30 11.89 3.25
N LEU A 133 3.98 12.00 2.98
CA LEU A 133 3.44 11.80 1.63
C LEU A 133 4.00 12.75 0.56
N PRO A 134 4.13 14.06 0.79
CA PRO A 134 4.73 14.96 -0.20
C PRO A 134 6.16 14.55 -0.56
N PHE A 135 6.98 14.17 0.42
CA PHE A 135 8.36 13.73 0.19
C PHE A 135 8.42 12.40 -0.56
N LEU A 136 7.58 11.44 -0.18
CA LEU A 136 7.46 10.15 -0.88
C LEU A 136 6.96 10.35 -2.32
N THR A 137 6.00 11.25 -2.53
CA THR A 137 5.52 11.60 -3.86
C THR A 137 6.61 12.26 -4.70
N ALA A 138 7.42 13.13 -4.10
CA ALA A 138 8.57 13.74 -4.78
C ALA A 138 9.57 12.66 -5.23
N VAL A 139 9.93 11.71 -4.36
CA VAL A 139 10.81 10.58 -4.70
C VAL A 139 10.22 9.75 -5.85
N PHE A 140 8.92 9.47 -5.80
CA PHE A 140 8.21 8.76 -6.87
C PHE A 140 8.29 9.50 -8.20
N LEU A 141 8.02 10.82 -8.22
CA LEU A 141 8.03 11.66 -9.43
C LEU A 141 9.44 11.84 -9.99
N LEU A 142 10.46 11.98 -9.15
CA LEU A 142 11.86 12.05 -9.56
C LEU A 142 12.31 10.80 -10.34
N CYS A 143 11.70 9.66 -10.08
CA CYS A 143 11.94 8.44 -10.85
C CYS A 143 10.99 8.31 -12.04
N LEU A 144 9.71 8.63 -11.86
CA LEU A 144 8.68 8.46 -12.90
C LEU A 144 8.92 9.39 -14.09
N ILE A 145 9.21 10.67 -13.85
CA ILE A 145 9.31 11.67 -14.92
C ILE A 145 10.42 11.33 -15.94
N PRO A 146 11.67 11.03 -15.54
CA PRO A 146 12.72 10.74 -16.48
C PRO A 146 12.62 9.34 -17.11
N THR A 147 12.04 8.36 -16.41
CA THR A 147 12.04 6.97 -16.87
C THR A 147 10.73 6.51 -17.51
N GLY A 148 9.63 7.17 -17.19
CA GLY A 148 8.28 6.74 -17.54
C GLY A 148 7.82 5.48 -16.80
N MET A 149 8.60 4.94 -15.84
CA MET A 149 8.32 3.67 -15.17
C MET A 149 7.66 3.87 -13.82
N VAL A 150 6.33 3.70 -13.76
CA VAL A 150 5.55 3.75 -12.49
C VAL A 150 6.09 2.76 -11.46
N SER A 151 6.48 1.56 -11.89
CA SER A 151 7.04 0.54 -10.99
C SER A 151 8.36 0.95 -10.34
N LEU A 152 9.26 1.61 -11.09
CA LEU A 152 10.53 2.10 -10.55
C LEU A 152 10.26 3.19 -9.50
N GLY A 153 9.38 4.15 -9.81
CA GLY A 153 8.96 5.16 -8.83
C GLY A 153 8.37 4.55 -7.56
N SER A 154 7.53 3.51 -7.70
CA SER A 154 6.95 2.82 -6.54
C SER A 154 8.00 2.09 -5.70
N ILE A 155 8.98 1.46 -6.32
CA ILE A 155 10.08 0.75 -5.63
C ILE A 155 10.97 1.73 -4.88
N THR A 156 11.38 2.82 -5.53
CA THR A 156 12.24 3.85 -4.89
C THR A 156 11.53 4.58 -3.76
N MET A 157 10.25 4.91 -3.93
CA MET A 157 9.42 5.48 -2.87
C MET A 157 9.30 4.51 -1.67
N ALA A 158 9.08 3.22 -1.93
CA ALA A 158 8.98 2.21 -0.88
C ALA A 158 10.30 2.02 -0.12
N ALA A 159 11.44 2.11 -0.81
CA ALA A 159 12.77 2.09 -0.18
C ALA A 159 13.08 3.37 0.62
N ALA A 160 12.58 4.51 0.19
CA ALA A 160 12.75 5.78 0.89
C ALA A 160 11.89 5.89 2.17
N TYR A 161 10.78 5.16 2.24
CA TYR A 161 9.82 5.28 3.35
C TYR A 161 10.45 5.05 4.74
N PRO A 162 11.19 3.97 5.01
CA PRO A 162 11.82 3.77 6.33
C PRO A 162 12.87 4.84 6.65
N VAL A 163 13.61 5.34 5.65
CA VAL A 163 14.61 6.39 5.83
C VAL A 163 13.93 7.71 6.23
N LEU A 164 12.87 8.09 5.53
CA LEU A 164 12.10 9.30 5.85
C LEU A 164 11.38 9.18 7.21
N THR A 165 10.92 7.98 7.57
CA THR A 165 10.33 7.70 8.90
C THR A 165 11.36 7.87 10.01
N LEU A 166 12.58 7.38 9.82
CA LEU A 166 13.69 7.56 10.76
C LEU A 166 14.02 9.05 10.94
N ILE A 167 14.25 9.76 9.85
CA ILE A 167 14.56 11.20 9.88
C ILE A 167 13.45 11.97 10.59
N TYR A 168 12.20 11.72 10.24
CA TYR A 168 11.03 12.37 10.85
C TYR A 168 10.96 12.11 12.35
N GLY A 169 11.13 10.86 12.79
CA GLY A 169 11.05 10.49 14.20
C GLY A 169 12.19 11.11 15.02
N LEU A 170 13.41 11.17 14.46
CA LEU A 170 14.54 11.86 15.11
C LEU A 170 14.27 13.37 15.25
N LEU A 171 13.78 14.03 14.19
CA LEU A 171 13.45 15.45 14.22
C LEU A 171 12.30 15.77 15.18
N LYS A 172 11.39 14.84 15.41
CA LYS A 172 10.27 14.98 16.34
C LYS A 172 10.60 14.54 17.78
N GLY A 173 11.80 14.01 18.02
CA GLY A 173 12.21 13.57 19.34
C GLY A 173 11.42 12.34 19.83
N PHE A 174 11.10 11.39 18.94
CA PHE A 174 10.40 10.17 19.33
C PHE A 174 11.26 9.40 20.36
N ALA A 175 10.59 8.82 21.37
CA ALA A 175 11.24 7.89 22.28
C ALA A 175 11.83 6.69 21.49
N ALA A 176 12.96 6.16 21.93
CA ALA A 176 13.68 5.11 21.19
C ALA A 176 12.80 3.89 20.83
N GLY A 177 11.91 3.47 21.74
CA GLY A 177 10.98 2.38 21.50
C GLY A 177 9.95 2.69 20.40
N ASP A 178 9.37 3.88 20.41
CA ASP A 178 8.42 4.33 19.40
C ASP A 178 9.08 4.49 18.03
N LEU A 179 10.27 5.07 18.01
CA LEU A 179 11.09 5.20 16.80
C LEU A 179 11.39 3.82 16.20
N ALA A 180 11.79 2.87 17.01
CA ALA A 180 12.07 1.49 16.57
C ALA A 180 10.81 0.86 15.93
N VAL A 181 9.65 0.96 16.58
CA VAL A 181 8.37 0.44 16.05
C VAL A 181 8.03 1.09 14.71
N CYS A 182 8.16 2.41 14.60
CA CYS A 182 7.89 3.13 13.36
C CYS A 182 8.81 2.70 12.21
N VAL A 183 10.13 2.64 12.48
CA VAL A 183 11.12 2.27 11.47
C VAL A 183 10.96 0.81 11.03
N VAL A 184 10.77 -0.11 11.98
CA VAL A 184 10.53 -1.54 11.67
C VAL A 184 9.24 -1.71 10.88
N GLY A 185 8.15 -1.04 11.28
CA GLY A 185 6.89 -1.06 10.54
C GLY A 185 7.04 -0.52 9.11
N ALA A 186 7.77 0.59 8.94
CA ALA A 186 8.07 1.16 7.63
C ALA A 186 8.95 0.24 6.77
N LEU A 187 9.95 -0.44 7.36
CA LEU A 187 10.79 -1.44 6.68
C LEU A 187 9.95 -2.62 6.19
N ILE A 188 9.04 -3.14 7.02
CA ILE A 188 8.16 -4.24 6.63
C ILE A 188 7.25 -3.80 5.47
N MET A 189 6.57 -2.65 5.57
CA MET A 189 5.69 -2.15 4.53
C MET A 189 6.44 -1.88 3.22
N GLY A 190 7.57 -1.19 3.28
CA GLY A 190 8.41 -0.92 2.11
C GLY A 190 8.94 -2.20 1.47
N GLY A 191 9.45 -3.12 2.28
CA GLY A 191 9.92 -4.43 1.85
C GLY A 191 8.83 -5.26 1.17
N MET A 192 7.61 -5.24 1.69
CA MET A 192 6.46 -5.91 1.06
C MET A 192 6.15 -5.32 -0.31
N VAL A 193 6.07 -4.00 -0.43
CA VAL A 193 5.83 -3.33 -1.73
C VAL A 193 6.93 -3.69 -2.72
N ILE A 194 8.20 -3.65 -2.33
CA ILE A 194 9.34 -4.05 -3.18
C ILE A 194 9.21 -5.52 -3.60
N TYR A 195 8.90 -6.41 -2.66
CA TYR A 195 8.70 -7.84 -2.95
C TYR A 195 7.55 -8.07 -3.95
N MET A 196 6.44 -7.36 -3.80
CA MET A 196 5.32 -7.44 -4.76
C MET A 196 5.69 -6.92 -6.16
N HIS A 197 6.76 -6.13 -6.28
CA HIS A 197 7.30 -5.66 -7.55
C HIS A 197 8.37 -6.56 -8.16
N ARG A 198 8.63 -7.78 -7.64
CA ARG A 198 9.68 -8.68 -8.15
C ARG A 198 9.63 -8.96 -9.65
N ALA A 199 8.43 -9.14 -10.22
CA ALA A 199 8.26 -9.32 -11.66
C ALA A 199 8.57 -8.02 -12.44
N ASN A 200 8.29 -6.84 -11.87
CA ASN A 200 8.68 -5.55 -12.45
C ASN A 200 10.20 -5.38 -12.42
N ILE A 201 10.84 -5.74 -11.30
CA ILE A 201 12.31 -5.69 -11.16
C ILE A 201 12.98 -6.54 -12.23
N GLN A 202 12.46 -7.75 -12.48
CA GLN A 202 12.95 -8.59 -13.56
C GLN A 202 12.80 -7.94 -14.94
N ARG A 203 11.63 -7.31 -15.22
CA ARG A 203 11.41 -6.58 -16.48
C ARG A 203 12.29 -5.33 -16.63
N ILE A 204 12.50 -4.60 -15.50
CA ILE A 204 13.41 -3.43 -15.50
C ILE A 204 14.82 -3.87 -15.85
N ARG A 205 15.35 -4.93 -15.21
CA ARG A 205 16.68 -5.49 -15.49
C ARG A 205 16.83 -5.97 -16.93
N ALA A 206 15.75 -6.48 -17.51
CA ALA A 206 15.72 -6.94 -18.91
C ALA A 206 15.44 -5.80 -19.94
N GLY A 207 15.29 -4.54 -19.50
CA GLY A 207 14.92 -3.41 -20.36
C GLY A 207 13.51 -3.49 -20.94
N LYS A 208 12.62 -4.34 -20.38
CA LYS A 208 11.28 -4.67 -20.90
C LYS A 208 10.14 -4.12 -20.01
N GLU A 209 10.45 -3.24 -19.07
CA GLU A 209 9.40 -2.69 -18.20
C GLU A 209 8.53 -1.67 -18.94
N TYR A 210 7.23 -1.67 -18.61
CA TYR A 210 6.25 -0.78 -19.20
C TYR A 210 6.52 0.68 -18.84
N ARG A 211 6.51 1.55 -19.85
CA ARG A 211 6.63 3.00 -19.67
C ARG A 211 5.28 3.67 -19.82
N PHE A 212 5.02 4.69 -19.02
CA PHE A 212 3.80 5.49 -19.08
C PHE A 212 3.70 6.16 -20.46
N GLY A 213 2.51 6.10 -21.09
CA GLY A 213 2.29 6.69 -22.42
C GLY A 213 2.68 5.79 -23.62
N GLN A 214 3.31 4.65 -23.43
CA GLN A 214 3.52 3.70 -24.54
C GLN A 214 2.19 3.06 -24.96
N LYS A 215 1.81 3.26 -26.22
CA LYS A 215 0.69 2.51 -26.81
C LYS A 215 1.07 1.03 -26.89
N HIS A 216 0.27 0.16 -26.29
CA HIS A 216 0.36 -1.28 -26.57
C HIS A 216 0.12 -1.52 -28.06
N LYS A 217 1.09 -2.08 -28.76
CA LYS A 217 0.78 -2.74 -30.04
C LYS A 217 -0.20 -3.87 -29.68
N LYS A 218 -1.43 -3.75 -30.14
CA LYS A 218 -2.36 -4.88 -30.17
C LYS A 218 -1.73 -5.90 -31.11
N ASN A 219 -1.30 -7.04 -30.57
CA ASN A 219 -1.08 -8.22 -31.38
C ASN A 219 -2.44 -8.82 -31.71
#